data_87ac7260a6a8e3f30f0c81af4df011ca
#
_entry.id   87ac7260a6a8e3f30f0c81af4df011ca
#
_cell.length_a   1.000
_cell.length_b   1.000
_cell.length_c   1.000
_cell.angle_alpha   90.00
_cell.angle_beta   90.00
_cell.angle_gamma   90.00
#
_symmetry.space_group_name_H-M   'P 1'
#
loop_
_entity.id
_entity.type
_entity.pdbx_description
1 polymer ?
#
loop_
_entity_poly.entity_id
_entity_poly.type
_entity_poly.pdbx_seq_one_letter_code
_entity_poly.pdbx_strand_id
1 'polypeptide(L)'
;MNQFEERFGLFALADGMGGHMNGEIASDVSVRVVVKHLLQHLFEPLISKKNEPMSKGVHEILTEAFQEAQKAVLEAAPGGGTTLLVAILMNDMVTISHVGDSRAYFYHADGHLERITSDHSLVQRLIDLKEITEQEAENHPQKNVLLKAVGQTDPYEPDIQTIHVPDRAKLMLCSDGLWGVVPEKIMQQVLAEDGTPFETCQKLVSAANQFGGPDNISVILAESA
;
A
#
# COMPACT_ATOMS: atom_id res chain seq x y z
N MET A 1 -35.46 13.56 0.61
CA MET A 1 -34.80 12.33 0.16
C MET A 1 -33.31 12.60 0.29
N ASN A 2 -32.66 12.14 1.38
CA ASN A 2 -31.21 12.20 1.50
C ASN A 2 -30.64 11.18 0.52
N GLN A 3 -30.03 11.63 -0.57
CA GLN A 3 -29.14 10.80 -1.35
C GLN A 3 -27.91 10.57 -0.45
N PHE A 4 -27.77 9.38 0.10
CA PHE A 4 -26.49 8.93 0.62
C PHE A 4 -25.58 8.79 -0.61
N GLU A 5 -24.66 9.72 -0.80
CA GLU A 5 -23.56 9.54 -1.74
C GLU A 5 -22.65 8.47 -1.14
N GLU A 6 -22.76 7.25 -1.64
CA GLU A 6 -21.80 6.20 -1.30
C GLU A 6 -20.47 6.59 -1.92
N ARG A 7 -19.47 6.76 -1.05
CA ARG A 7 -18.10 7.11 -1.48
C ARG A 7 -17.28 5.85 -1.61
N PHE A 8 -16.66 5.67 -2.78
CA PHE A 8 -15.78 4.54 -3.05
C PHE A 8 -14.43 5.03 -3.56
N GLY A 9 -13.37 4.36 -3.11
CA GLY A 9 -12.03 4.54 -3.64
C GLY A 9 -11.30 3.21 -3.67
N LEU A 10 -10.55 2.96 -4.75
CA LEU A 10 -9.65 1.81 -4.88
C LEU A 10 -8.27 2.34 -5.25
N PHE A 11 -7.30 2.06 -4.39
CA PHE A 11 -5.91 2.45 -4.57
C PHE A 11 -5.05 1.18 -4.50
N ALA A 12 -4.12 1.05 -5.44
CA ALA A 12 -3.18 -0.07 -5.48
C ALA A 12 -1.79 0.44 -5.83
N LEU A 13 -0.79 -0.01 -5.07
CA LEU A 13 0.61 0.29 -5.26
C LEU A 13 1.41 -1.00 -5.19
N ALA A 14 2.38 -1.16 -6.08
CA ALA A 14 3.31 -2.28 -6.08
C ALA A 14 4.70 -1.78 -6.42
N ASP A 15 5.70 -2.29 -5.72
CA ASP A 15 7.11 -1.99 -5.92
C ASP A 15 7.85 -3.27 -6.28
N GLY A 16 8.40 -3.29 -7.50
CA GLY A 16 8.96 -4.50 -8.10
C GLY A 16 10.41 -4.73 -7.72
N MET A 17 10.76 -5.97 -7.36
CA MET A 17 12.10 -6.40 -6.99
C MET A 17 12.57 -7.59 -7.84
N GLY A 18 13.89 -7.86 -7.86
CA GLY A 18 14.44 -9.04 -8.54
C GLY A 18 14.98 -8.79 -9.94
N GLY A 19 15.81 -7.75 -10.10
CA GLY A 19 16.46 -7.35 -11.36
C GLY A 19 15.49 -6.65 -12.33
N HIS A 20 15.97 -5.65 -13.05
CA HIS A 20 15.18 -4.62 -13.74
C HIS A 20 13.91 -5.10 -14.46
N MET A 21 13.98 -6.15 -15.28
CA MET A 21 12.81 -6.57 -16.08
C MET A 21 11.77 -7.39 -15.30
N ASN A 22 12.20 -8.29 -14.44
CA ASN A 22 11.27 -9.19 -13.76
C ASN A 22 10.51 -8.49 -12.63
N GLY A 23 11.14 -7.50 -11.95
CA GLY A 23 10.48 -6.67 -10.96
C GLY A 23 9.40 -5.76 -11.58
N GLU A 24 9.71 -5.12 -12.72
CA GLU A 24 8.75 -4.29 -13.46
C GLU A 24 7.53 -5.09 -13.92
N ILE A 25 7.75 -6.28 -14.49
CA ILE A 25 6.65 -7.18 -14.89
C ILE A 25 5.85 -7.63 -13.68
N ALA A 26 6.52 -7.99 -12.57
CA ALA A 26 5.85 -8.45 -11.35
C ALA A 26 4.92 -7.39 -10.78
N SER A 27 5.37 -6.14 -10.66
CA SER A 27 4.56 -5.04 -10.15
C SER A 27 3.38 -4.69 -11.08
N ASP A 28 3.60 -4.60 -12.41
CA ASP A 28 2.53 -4.33 -13.37
C ASP A 28 1.45 -5.43 -13.37
N VAL A 29 1.87 -6.70 -13.40
CA VAL A 29 0.94 -7.85 -13.39
C VAL A 29 0.15 -7.90 -12.10
N SER A 30 0.81 -7.72 -10.94
CA SER A 30 0.13 -7.80 -9.63
C SER A 30 -0.96 -6.74 -9.48
N VAL A 31 -0.67 -5.48 -9.84
CA VAL A 31 -1.66 -4.39 -9.81
C VAL A 31 -2.82 -4.66 -10.76
N ARG A 32 -2.55 -5.06 -11.99
CA ARG A 32 -3.62 -5.36 -12.97
C ARG A 32 -4.53 -6.48 -12.52
N VAL A 33 -3.96 -7.57 -11.99
CA VAL A 33 -4.74 -8.74 -11.54
C VAL A 33 -5.59 -8.38 -10.33
N VAL A 34 -5.00 -7.77 -9.30
CA VAL A 34 -5.74 -7.42 -8.09
C VAL A 34 -6.86 -6.42 -8.38
N VAL A 35 -6.59 -5.37 -9.17
CA VAL A 35 -7.60 -4.38 -9.53
C VAL A 35 -8.73 -5.02 -10.34
N LYS A 36 -8.41 -5.87 -11.33
CA LYS A 36 -9.42 -6.59 -12.12
C LYS A 36 -10.30 -7.46 -11.22
N HIS A 37 -9.72 -8.25 -10.33
CA HIS A 37 -10.45 -9.11 -9.41
C HIS A 37 -11.40 -8.30 -8.52
N LEU A 38 -10.91 -7.21 -7.93
CA LEU A 38 -11.72 -6.34 -7.06
C LEU A 38 -12.85 -5.63 -7.82
N LEU A 39 -12.60 -5.17 -9.04
CA LEU A 39 -13.65 -4.58 -9.88
C LEU A 39 -14.76 -5.59 -10.16
N GLN A 40 -14.43 -6.84 -10.47
CA GLN A 40 -15.39 -7.87 -10.82
C GLN A 40 -16.17 -8.42 -9.60
N HIS A 41 -15.49 -8.66 -8.49
CA HIS A 41 -16.07 -9.38 -7.35
C HIS A 41 -16.53 -8.49 -6.20
N LEU A 42 -16.04 -7.25 -6.13
CA LEU A 42 -16.45 -6.29 -5.10
C LEU A 42 -17.27 -5.13 -5.69
N PHE A 43 -16.73 -4.41 -6.67
CA PHE A 43 -17.35 -3.15 -7.13
C PHE A 43 -18.52 -3.38 -8.08
N GLU A 44 -18.43 -4.31 -9.03
CA GLU A 44 -19.53 -4.62 -9.96
C GLU A 44 -20.82 -5.06 -9.23
N PRO A 45 -20.79 -5.97 -8.24
CA PRO A 45 -21.95 -6.30 -7.44
C PRO A 45 -22.54 -5.10 -6.68
N LEU A 46 -21.70 -4.22 -6.11
CA LEU A 46 -22.14 -3.03 -5.37
C LEU A 46 -22.84 -2.01 -6.29
N ILE A 47 -22.32 -1.80 -7.51
CA ILE A 47 -22.85 -0.80 -8.45
C ILE A 47 -24.09 -1.32 -9.17
N SER A 48 -24.21 -2.62 -9.44
CA SER A 48 -25.27 -3.22 -10.26
C SER A 48 -26.67 -3.19 -9.63
N LYS A 49 -26.80 -2.67 -8.38
CA LYS A 49 -28.08 -2.58 -7.64
C LYS A 49 -28.95 -3.86 -7.64
N LYS A 50 -28.35 -4.99 -7.93
CA LYS A 50 -29.01 -6.28 -7.67
C LYS A 50 -29.03 -6.42 -6.16
N ASN A 51 -30.25 -6.48 -5.57
CA ASN A 51 -30.48 -6.71 -4.14
C ASN A 51 -30.03 -8.11 -3.67
N GLU A 52 -29.01 -8.66 -4.28
CA GLU A 52 -28.39 -9.91 -3.86
C GLU A 52 -27.29 -9.55 -2.87
N PRO A 53 -27.33 -10.13 -1.65
CA PRO A 53 -26.26 -9.93 -0.69
C PRO A 53 -24.94 -10.41 -1.30
N MET A 54 -23.85 -9.68 -1.07
CA MET A 54 -22.53 -10.14 -1.48
C MET A 54 -22.29 -11.54 -0.91
N SER A 55 -21.92 -12.48 -1.76
CA SER A 55 -21.69 -13.88 -1.35
C SER A 55 -20.44 -14.05 -0.49
N LYS A 56 -19.51 -13.10 -0.55
CA LYS A 56 -18.21 -13.10 0.15
C LYS A 56 -17.95 -11.76 0.84
N GLY A 57 -17.24 -11.82 1.96
CA GLY A 57 -16.76 -10.62 2.64
C GLY A 57 -15.56 -9.97 1.92
N VAL A 58 -15.34 -8.67 2.18
CA VAL A 58 -14.21 -7.92 1.59
C VAL A 58 -12.86 -8.59 1.85
N HIS A 59 -12.65 -9.13 3.05
CA HIS A 59 -11.41 -9.85 3.40
C HIS A 59 -11.19 -11.10 2.56
N GLU A 60 -12.23 -11.89 2.31
CA GLU A 60 -12.15 -13.09 1.47
C GLU A 60 -11.84 -12.73 0.02
N ILE A 61 -12.50 -11.71 -0.53
CA ILE A 61 -12.27 -11.20 -1.89
C ILE A 61 -10.83 -10.69 -2.03
N LEU A 62 -10.31 -9.95 -1.03
CA LEU A 62 -8.93 -9.48 -1.02
C LEU A 62 -7.94 -10.65 -0.98
N THR A 63 -8.16 -11.64 -0.12
CA THR A 63 -7.31 -12.83 -0.03
C THR A 63 -7.23 -13.55 -1.38
N GLU A 64 -8.37 -13.76 -2.04
CA GLU A 64 -8.42 -14.37 -3.37
C GLU A 64 -7.71 -13.52 -4.43
N ALA A 65 -7.89 -12.19 -4.40
CA ALA A 65 -7.23 -11.28 -5.32
C ALA A 65 -5.69 -11.35 -5.20
N PHE A 66 -5.16 -11.42 -3.98
CA PHE A 66 -3.73 -11.57 -3.73
C PHE A 66 -3.21 -12.95 -4.16
N GLN A 67 -3.99 -14.02 -3.96
CA GLN A 67 -3.64 -15.35 -4.44
C GLN A 67 -3.61 -15.44 -5.98
N GLU A 68 -4.53 -14.77 -6.67
CA GLU A 68 -4.50 -14.66 -8.14
C GLU A 68 -3.30 -13.86 -8.61
N ALA A 69 -2.98 -12.74 -7.94
CA ALA A 69 -1.79 -11.95 -8.24
C ALA A 69 -0.52 -12.78 -8.08
N GLN A 70 -0.40 -13.56 -6.98
CA GLN A 70 0.71 -14.48 -6.76
C GLN A 70 0.91 -15.44 -7.94
N LYS A 71 -0.15 -16.14 -8.36
CA LYS A 71 -0.08 -17.09 -9.48
C LYS A 71 0.36 -16.41 -10.77
N ALA A 72 -0.25 -15.25 -11.07
CA ALA A 72 0.04 -14.52 -12.28
C ALA A 72 1.50 -14.01 -12.32
N VAL A 73 2.04 -13.55 -11.19
CA VAL A 73 3.44 -13.10 -11.11
C VAL A 73 4.41 -14.28 -11.25
N LEU A 74 4.15 -15.42 -10.61
CA LEU A 74 4.97 -16.62 -10.77
C LEU A 74 5.05 -17.09 -12.22
N GLU A 75 3.97 -16.95 -12.99
CA GLU A 75 3.91 -17.31 -14.41
C GLU A 75 4.60 -16.28 -15.31
N ALA A 76 4.32 -14.97 -15.09
CA ALA A 76 4.75 -13.90 -15.98
C ALA A 76 6.17 -13.39 -15.70
N ALA A 77 6.65 -13.46 -14.45
CA ALA A 77 7.93 -12.93 -14.00
C ALA A 77 8.70 -13.95 -13.15
N PRO A 78 9.14 -15.10 -13.69
CA PRO A 78 9.86 -16.13 -12.94
C PRO A 78 11.10 -15.57 -12.25
N GLY A 79 11.19 -15.73 -10.91
CA GLY A 79 12.29 -15.19 -10.10
C GLY A 79 12.22 -13.70 -9.80
N GLY A 80 11.23 -13.00 -10.34
CA GLY A 80 10.85 -11.64 -9.92
C GLY A 80 9.89 -11.68 -8.73
N GLY A 81 9.72 -10.54 -8.09
CA GLY A 81 8.76 -10.34 -7.02
C GLY A 81 8.35 -8.90 -6.91
N THR A 82 7.35 -8.64 -6.09
CA THR A 82 6.89 -7.28 -5.86
C THR A 82 6.21 -7.15 -4.51
N THR A 83 6.25 -5.95 -3.92
CA THR A 83 5.29 -5.59 -2.88
C THR A 83 3.90 -5.47 -3.50
N LEU A 84 2.87 -5.54 -2.70
CA LEU A 84 1.52 -5.19 -3.13
C LEU A 84 0.77 -4.59 -1.94
N LEU A 85 0.31 -3.37 -2.11
CA LEU A 85 -0.46 -2.61 -1.13
C LEU A 85 -1.75 -2.13 -1.78
N VAL A 86 -2.88 -2.50 -1.18
CA VAL A 86 -4.23 -2.14 -1.66
C VAL A 86 -4.99 -1.44 -0.55
N ALA A 87 -5.65 -0.34 -0.88
CA ALA A 87 -6.59 0.33 0.01
C ALA A 87 -7.95 0.46 -0.67
N ILE A 88 -9.00 -0.02 -0.01
CA ILE A 88 -10.40 0.08 -0.44
C ILE A 88 -11.12 1.01 0.52
N LEU A 89 -11.48 2.19 0.05
CA LEU A 89 -12.28 3.15 0.80
C LEU A 89 -13.76 2.92 0.51
N MET A 90 -14.55 2.72 1.54
CA MET A 90 -16.01 2.62 1.47
C MET A 90 -16.61 3.48 2.56
N ASN A 91 -17.25 4.58 2.18
CA ASN A 91 -17.78 5.59 3.09
C ASN A 91 -16.70 6.17 4.02
N ASP A 92 -16.76 5.85 5.32
CA ASP A 92 -15.85 6.27 6.37
C ASP A 92 -14.89 5.15 6.84
N MET A 93 -14.89 4.03 6.13
CA MET A 93 -14.02 2.89 6.42
C MET A 93 -12.99 2.70 5.30
N VAL A 94 -11.78 2.34 5.68
CA VAL A 94 -10.76 1.86 4.73
C VAL A 94 -10.33 0.45 5.11
N THR A 95 -10.34 -0.45 4.12
CA THR A 95 -9.75 -1.77 4.24
C THR A 95 -8.41 -1.76 3.53
N ILE A 96 -7.34 -2.01 4.28
CA ILE A 96 -5.96 -2.06 3.78
C ILE A 96 -5.53 -3.51 3.76
N SER A 97 -4.96 -3.93 2.64
CA SER A 97 -4.33 -5.25 2.47
C SER A 97 -2.94 -5.07 1.89
N HIS A 98 -1.93 -5.75 2.47
CA HIS A 98 -0.56 -5.60 1.96
C HIS A 98 0.29 -6.85 2.13
N VAL A 99 1.32 -6.91 1.27
CA VAL A 99 2.47 -7.81 1.33
C VAL A 99 3.71 -7.01 0.93
N GLY A 100 4.78 -7.10 1.71
CA GLY A 100 6.02 -6.35 1.50
C GLY A 100 6.17 -5.20 2.49
N ASP A 101 6.94 -4.20 2.12
CA ASP A 101 7.31 -3.02 2.91
C ASP A 101 6.85 -1.69 2.33
N SER A 102 6.01 -1.70 1.29
CA SER A 102 5.23 -0.52 0.91
C SER A 102 4.27 -0.17 2.04
N ARG A 103 4.19 1.11 2.39
CA ARG A 103 3.53 1.57 3.61
C ARG A 103 2.28 2.39 3.34
N ALA A 104 1.28 2.24 4.21
CA ALA A 104 0.13 3.12 4.31
C ALA A 104 0.20 3.95 5.59
N TYR A 105 -0.19 5.22 5.49
CA TYR A 105 -0.20 6.17 6.60
C TYR A 105 -1.50 6.95 6.62
N PHE A 106 -1.96 7.33 7.83
CA PHE A 106 -2.82 8.47 8.01
C PHE A 106 -2.02 9.70 8.42
N TYR A 107 -2.26 10.81 7.74
CA TYR A 107 -1.85 12.12 8.21
C TYR A 107 -3.07 12.79 8.84
N HIS A 108 -3.02 12.97 10.15
CA HIS A 108 -4.12 13.48 10.96
C HIS A 108 -4.20 15.02 10.93
N ALA A 109 -5.38 15.55 11.25
CA ALA A 109 -5.61 16.99 11.29
C ALA A 109 -4.74 17.76 12.32
N ASP A 110 -4.21 17.06 13.33
CA ASP A 110 -3.30 17.60 14.32
C ASP A 110 -1.81 17.58 13.88
N GLY A 111 -1.53 17.10 12.66
CA GLY A 111 -0.20 17.00 12.08
C GLY A 111 0.55 15.71 12.38
N HIS A 112 -0.06 14.77 13.10
CA HIS A 112 0.53 13.45 13.35
C HIS A 112 0.49 12.58 12.10
N LEU A 113 1.58 11.87 11.79
CA LEU A 113 1.66 10.86 10.75
C LEU A 113 1.66 9.48 11.42
N GLU A 114 0.59 8.73 11.23
CA GLU A 114 0.40 7.39 11.79
C GLU A 114 0.67 6.33 10.72
N ARG A 115 1.64 5.45 10.94
CA ARG A 115 1.87 4.28 10.09
C ARG A 115 0.83 3.20 10.38
N ILE A 116 0.09 2.80 9.35
CA ILE A 116 -0.98 1.81 9.46
C ILE A 116 -0.46 0.39 9.23
N THR A 117 0.49 0.22 8.30
CA THR A 117 1.04 -1.09 7.91
C THR A 117 2.29 -1.44 8.71
N SER A 118 2.53 -2.74 8.94
CA SER A 118 3.80 -3.26 9.50
C SER A 118 4.57 -3.96 8.39
N ASP A 119 5.84 -3.61 8.20
CA ASP A 119 6.64 -4.14 7.08
C ASP A 119 6.87 -5.64 7.20
N HIS A 120 6.76 -6.35 6.10
CA HIS A 120 7.16 -7.75 6.02
C HIS A 120 8.67 -7.88 5.73
N SER A 121 9.49 -7.21 6.53
CA SER A 121 10.94 -7.19 6.42
C SER A 121 11.62 -7.93 7.58
N LEU A 122 12.88 -8.34 7.36
CA LEU A 122 13.69 -8.95 8.40
C LEU A 122 13.88 -8.00 9.59
N VAL A 123 14.17 -6.73 9.33
CA VAL A 123 14.42 -5.75 10.40
C VAL A 123 13.16 -5.46 11.21
N GLN A 124 11.98 -5.39 10.59
CA GLN A 124 10.73 -5.28 11.35
C GLN A 124 10.52 -6.49 12.25
N ARG A 125 10.81 -7.69 11.76
CA ARG A 125 10.71 -8.91 12.59
C ARG A 125 11.66 -8.88 13.78
N LEU A 126 12.89 -8.37 13.63
CA LEU A 126 13.84 -8.20 14.73
C LEU A 126 13.37 -7.16 15.73
N ILE A 127 12.74 -6.06 15.28
CA ILE A 127 12.12 -5.05 16.16
C ILE A 127 10.99 -5.69 16.98
N ASP A 128 10.09 -6.44 16.33
CA ASP A 128 8.96 -7.11 16.99
C ASP A 128 9.42 -8.10 18.07
N LEU A 129 10.55 -8.78 17.82
CA LEU A 129 11.21 -9.68 18.77
C LEU A 129 12.01 -8.93 19.84
N LYS A 130 12.11 -7.59 19.76
CA LYS A 130 12.93 -6.73 20.64
C LYS A 130 14.42 -7.07 20.61
N GLU A 131 14.91 -7.60 19.49
CA GLU A 131 16.33 -7.91 19.29
C GLU A 131 17.11 -6.69 18.84
N ILE A 132 16.45 -5.76 18.11
CA ILE A 132 17.00 -4.47 17.72
C ILE A 132 15.96 -3.36 17.95
N THR A 133 16.44 -2.12 18.06
CA THR A 133 15.62 -0.90 18.09
C THR A 133 15.30 -0.40 16.67
N GLU A 134 14.31 0.47 16.52
CA GLU A 134 14.03 1.14 15.25
C GLU A 134 15.26 1.88 14.70
N GLN A 135 16.01 2.55 15.56
CA GLN A 135 17.21 3.28 15.18
C GLN A 135 18.34 2.36 14.66
N GLU A 136 18.47 1.15 15.22
CA GLU A 136 19.43 0.15 14.74
C GLU A 136 18.98 -0.45 13.41
N ALA A 137 17.67 -0.58 13.19
CA ALA A 137 17.09 -1.09 11.94
C ALA A 137 17.40 -0.19 10.74
N GLU A 138 17.40 1.15 10.91
CA GLU A 138 17.70 2.09 9.83
C GLU A 138 19.07 1.86 9.18
N ASN A 139 20.05 1.41 9.95
CA ASN A 139 21.42 1.16 9.51
C ASN A 139 21.77 -0.32 9.42
N HIS A 140 20.78 -1.20 9.53
CA HIS A 140 21.02 -2.64 9.50
C HIS A 140 21.47 -3.10 8.12
N PRO A 141 22.51 -3.98 8.00
CA PRO A 141 23.03 -4.42 6.70
C PRO A 141 22.00 -5.20 5.86
N GLN A 142 20.98 -5.75 6.49
CA GLN A 142 19.90 -6.52 5.84
C GLN A 142 18.55 -5.77 5.89
N LYS A 143 18.53 -4.44 5.97
CA LYS A 143 17.30 -3.66 6.06
C LYS A 143 16.34 -3.82 4.87
N ASN A 144 16.89 -4.16 3.69
CA ASN A 144 16.13 -4.36 2.46
C ASN A 144 15.70 -5.83 2.25
N VAL A 145 15.88 -6.72 3.24
CA VAL A 145 15.48 -8.13 3.12
C VAL A 145 14.01 -8.27 3.46
N LEU A 146 13.19 -8.61 2.46
CA LEU A 146 11.79 -8.92 2.65
C LEU A 146 11.58 -10.39 3.04
N LEU A 147 10.66 -10.62 3.95
CA LEU A 147 10.21 -11.94 4.39
C LEU A 147 8.99 -12.43 3.62
N LYS A 148 8.19 -11.51 3.08
CA LYS A 148 7.04 -11.80 2.24
C LYS A 148 7.03 -10.85 1.04
N ALA A 149 6.85 -11.40 -0.16
CA ALA A 149 6.65 -10.66 -1.40
C ALA A 149 5.80 -11.49 -2.37
N VAL A 150 4.99 -10.82 -3.18
CA VAL A 150 4.24 -11.46 -4.26
C VAL A 150 5.23 -12.01 -5.30
N GLY A 151 5.09 -13.26 -5.69
CA GLY A 151 5.96 -13.95 -6.65
C GLY A 151 7.17 -14.67 -6.06
N GLN A 152 7.52 -14.46 -4.77
CA GLN A 152 8.71 -15.06 -4.17
C GLN A 152 8.43 -16.06 -3.04
N THR A 153 7.38 -15.85 -2.28
CA THR A 153 7.05 -16.69 -1.11
C THR A 153 5.75 -17.43 -1.32
N ASP A 154 5.75 -18.74 -0.96
CA ASP A 154 4.57 -19.60 -1.01
C ASP A 154 4.60 -20.55 0.20
N PRO A 155 3.49 -20.74 0.96
CA PRO A 155 2.28 -19.93 0.92
C PRO A 155 2.48 -18.57 1.62
N TYR A 156 1.80 -17.54 1.16
CA TYR A 156 1.71 -16.28 1.87
C TYR A 156 0.25 -15.86 2.09
N GLU A 157 0.02 -15.17 3.18
CA GLU A 157 -1.24 -14.50 3.45
C GLU A 157 -0.99 -12.99 3.54
N PRO A 158 -1.78 -12.15 2.85
CA PRO A 158 -1.70 -10.72 3.03
C PRO A 158 -2.16 -10.35 4.43
N ASP A 159 -1.56 -9.33 5.01
CA ASP A 159 -2.13 -8.70 6.20
C ASP A 159 -3.31 -7.84 5.78
N ILE A 160 -4.47 -8.03 6.40
CA ILE A 160 -5.71 -7.32 6.06
C ILE A 160 -6.30 -6.71 7.33
N GLN A 161 -6.59 -5.41 7.28
CA GLN A 161 -7.28 -4.71 8.36
C GLN A 161 -8.29 -3.72 7.83
N THR A 162 -9.41 -3.56 8.54
CA THR A 162 -10.43 -2.56 8.25
C THR A 162 -10.50 -1.59 9.42
N ILE A 163 -10.33 -0.30 9.14
CA ILE A 163 -10.26 0.77 10.13
C ILE A 163 -11.13 1.95 9.71
N HIS A 164 -11.57 2.72 10.69
CA HIS A 164 -12.29 3.96 10.44
C HIS A 164 -11.29 5.04 9.97
N VAL A 165 -11.65 5.79 8.93
CA VAL A 165 -10.85 6.92 8.45
C VAL A 165 -11.04 8.07 9.43
N PRO A 166 -9.97 8.57 10.07
CA PRO A 166 -10.09 9.67 11.01
C PRO A 166 -10.59 10.96 10.32
N ASP A 167 -11.34 11.76 11.05
CA ASP A 167 -11.87 13.02 10.53
C ASP A 167 -10.76 13.89 9.93
N ARG A 168 -10.95 14.34 8.69
CA ARG A 168 -10.01 15.18 7.94
C ARG A 168 -8.60 14.59 7.77
N ALA A 169 -8.44 13.30 7.96
CA ALA A 169 -7.17 12.65 7.69
C ALA A 169 -6.95 12.51 6.18
N LYS A 170 -5.66 12.55 5.80
CA LYS A 170 -5.21 12.16 4.46
C LYS A 170 -4.70 10.73 4.52
N LEU A 171 -5.09 9.89 3.56
CA LEU A 171 -4.52 8.54 3.40
C LEU A 171 -3.36 8.62 2.40
N MET A 172 -2.16 8.23 2.82
CA MET A 172 -0.99 8.16 1.96
C MET A 172 -0.52 6.70 1.84
N LEU A 173 -0.25 6.27 0.58
CA LEU A 173 0.43 5.01 0.29
C LEU A 173 1.73 5.35 -0.41
N CYS A 174 2.83 4.67 -0.05
CA CYS A 174 4.12 4.91 -0.70
C CYS A 174 5.03 3.67 -0.70
N SER A 175 5.96 3.64 -1.67
CA SER A 175 7.06 2.69 -1.71
C SER A 175 8.21 3.13 -0.79
N ASP A 176 9.18 2.24 -0.60
CA ASP A 176 10.39 2.47 0.21
C ASP A 176 11.28 3.59 -0.36
N GLY A 177 11.21 3.85 -1.68
CA GLY A 177 11.86 5.01 -2.31
C GLY A 177 11.43 6.36 -1.73
N LEU A 178 10.30 6.44 -1.01
CA LEU A 178 9.92 7.62 -0.23
C LEU A 178 10.33 7.47 1.24
N TRP A 179 9.73 6.53 1.97
CA TRP A 179 9.87 6.43 3.42
C TRP A 179 11.27 5.99 3.87
N GLY A 180 12.01 5.31 2.99
CA GLY A 180 13.36 4.82 3.27
C GLY A 180 14.43 5.92 3.23
N VAL A 181 14.12 7.08 2.66
CA VAL A 181 15.08 8.19 2.50
C VAL A 181 14.60 9.53 3.05
N VAL A 182 13.30 9.81 3.03
CA VAL A 182 12.75 11.07 3.54
C VAL A 182 12.39 10.92 5.02
N PRO A 183 13.00 11.69 5.91
CA PRO A 183 12.65 11.68 7.32
C PRO A 183 11.15 11.97 7.52
N GLU A 184 10.52 11.25 8.47
CA GLU A 184 9.08 11.39 8.75
C GLU A 184 8.68 12.84 9.01
N LYS A 185 9.49 13.60 9.75
CA LYS A 185 9.27 15.02 10.01
C LYS A 185 9.16 15.86 8.73
N ILE A 186 9.91 15.52 7.68
CA ILE A 186 9.84 16.22 6.39
C ILE A 186 8.58 15.81 5.65
N MET A 187 8.20 14.52 5.68
CA MET A 187 6.92 14.09 5.12
C MET A 187 5.74 14.81 5.79
N GLN A 188 5.74 14.92 7.13
CA GLN A 188 4.73 15.68 7.89
C GLN A 188 4.67 17.15 7.46
N GLN A 189 5.82 17.81 7.28
CA GLN A 189 5.87 19.21 6.82
C GLN A 189 5.24 19.37 5.44
N VAL A 190 5.57 18.50 4.49
CA VAL A 190 5.01 18.54 3.13
C VAL A 190 3.50 18.27 3.14
N LEU A 191 3.03 17.31 3.95
CA LEU A 191 1.62 16.97 4.07
C LEU A 191 0.79 18.06 4.77
N ALA A 192 1.44 18.92 5.57
CA ALA A 192 0.84 20.07 6.23
C ALA A 192 0.63 21.28 5.32
N GLU A 193 1.34 21.35 4.19
CA GLU A 193 1.21 22.45 3.26
C GLU A 193 -0.14 22.45 2.55
N ASP A 194 -0.66 23.66 2.27
CA ASP A 194 -1.83 23.81 1.43
C ASP A 194 -1.50 23.43 -0.03
N GLY A 195 -2.44 22.77 -0.68
CA GLY A 195 -2.29 22.35 -2.07
C GLY A 195 -3.21 21.20 -2.43
N THR A 196 -3.22 20.82 -3.70
CA THR A 196 -3.93 19.64 -4.17
C THR A 196 -3.16 18.36 -3.79
N PRO A 197 -3.83 17.20 -3.70
CA PRO A 197 -3.15 15.91 -3.50
C PRO A 197 -2.03 15.65 -4.51
N PHE A 198 -2.24 16.07 -5.76
CA PHE A 198 -1.24 15.91 -6.82
C PHE A 198 0.02 16.76 -6.56
N GLU A 199 -0.14 18.04 -6.21
CA GLU A 199 0.99 18.91 -5.85
C GLU A 199 1.75 18.40 -4.62
N THR A 200 1.04 17.90 -3.63
CA THR A 200 1.64 17.28 -2.44
C THR A 200 2.45 16.03 -2.80
N CYS A 201 1.91 15.14 -3.65
CA CYS A 201 2.66 13.99 -4.15
C CYS A 201 3.93 14.42 -4.91
N GLN A 202 3.86 15.46 -5.76
CA GLN A 202 5.03 15.98 -6.47
C GLN A 202 6.11 16.52 -5.50
N LYS A 203 5.70 17.21 -4.42
CA LYS A 203 6.62 17.70 -3.39
C LYS A 203 7.29 16.55 -2.63
N LEU A 204 6.55 15.49 -2.27
CA LEU A 204 7.09 14.30 -1.63
C LEU A 204 8.12 13.58 -2.52
N VAL A 205 7.80 13.37 -3.80
CA VAL A 205 8.73 12.80 -4.78
C VAL A 205 9.96 13.71 -4.95
N SER A 206 9.77 15.03 -5.02
CA SER A 206 10.88 15.98 -5.09
C SER A 206 11.78 15.94 -3.87
N ALA A 207 11.18 15.82 -2.66
CA ALA A 207 11.94 15.64 -1.43
C ALA A 207 12.80 14.36 -1.48
N ALA A 208 12.22 13.22 -1.85
CA ALA A 208 12.98 11.97 -1.96
C ALA A 208 14.16 12.09 -2.96
N ASN A 209 13.95 12.77 -4.10
CA ASN A 209 15.02 13.04 -5.05
C ASN A 209 16.13 13.95 -4.46
N GLN A 210 15.78 14.93 -3.62
CA GLN A 210 16.76 15.78 -2.92
C GLN A 210 17.57 14.99 -1.90
N PHE A 211 17.02 13.95 -1.29
CA PHE A 211 17.72 13.01 -0.42
C PHE A 211 18.51 11.93 -1.20
N GLY A 212 18.66 12.10 -2.51
CA GLY A 212 19.52 11.28 -3.36
C GLY A 212 18.77 10.39 -4.34
N GLY A 213 17.47 10.15 -4.17
CA GLY A 213 16.63 9.35 -5.07
C GLY A 213 17.25 7.98 -5.43
N PRO A 214 17.62 7.14 -4.45
CA PRO A 214 18.35 5.90 -4.72
C PRO A 214 17.48 4.83 -5.37
N ASP A 215 16.15 5.00 -5.34
CA ASP A 215 15.19 4.02 -5.85
C ASP A 215 14.00 4.68 -6.54
N ASN A 216 13.12 3.87 -7.13
CA ASN A 216 11.86 4.33 -7.70
C ASN A 216 10.94 4.84 -6.59
N ILE A 217 10.26 5.95 -6.83
CA ILE A 217 9.42 6.61 -5.84
C ILE A 217 7.97 6.58 -6.31
N SER A 218 7.13 5.87 -5.59
CA SER A 218 5.69 5.84 -5.83
C SER A 218 4.93 6.40 -4.63
N VAL A 219 4.02 7.33 -4.88
CA VAL A 219 3.18 7.97 -3.85
C VAL A 219 1.75 8.11 -4.35
N ILE A 220 0.81 7.71 -3.53
CA ILE A 220 -0.63 7.97 -3.71
C ILE A 220 -1.10 8.74 -2.48
N LEU A 221 -1.85 9.82 -2.69
CA LEU A 221 -2.48 10.60 -1.63
C LEU A 221 -3.98 10.73 -1.90
N ALA A 222 -4.79 10.33 -0.93
CA ALA A 222 -6.24 10.51 -0.97
C ALA A 222 -6.68 11.36 0.22
N GLU A 223 -7.56 12.33 -0.04
CA GLU A 223 -8.20 13.16 0.98
C GLU A 223 -9.70 13.27 0.69
N SER A 224 -10.51 13.41 1.73
CA SER A 224 -11.94 13.69 1.56
C SER A 224 -12.12 15.17 1.20
N ALA A 225 -12.89 15.42 0.15
CA ALA A 225 -13.31 16.76 -0.22
C ALA A 225 -14.31 17.34 0.80
#